data_29bb20134562b9afaf00c145dfedc46f
#
_entry.id   29bb20134562b9afaf00c145dfedc46f
#
_cell.length_a   1.000
_cell.length_b   1.000
_cell.length_c   1.000
_cell.angle_alpha   90.00
_cell.angle_beta   90.00
_cell.angle_gamma   90.00
#
_symmetry.space_group_name_H-M   'P 1'
#
loop_
_entity.id
_entity.type
_entity.pdbx_description
1 polymer ?
#
loop_
_entity_poly.entity_id
_entity_poly.type
_entity_poly.pdbx_seq_one_letter_code
_entity_poly.pdbx_strand_id
1 'polypeptide(L)'
;MDHALSRLLAHDRIRAARHHIERTDEGTLARQAALSAIPAPTGAEGRRAAHVAELFRTIGLCDVTVDHAGNVHGWLGKNGEKSAPVVLAAHLDTVFGAEVDVAVERRGQRLEGPGISDNARGLAALVAVAEAMVAARVPVTRPILFAATVGEEGSGDLRGVKYLLNGKHGVGAQHAAPLPNATALPGTPAAFIALDGAGLDRVIHRALGSKRYHVTFRGPGGHSWAAFGVANPANAVGRATALLADLAPQQAPRTTCAVVRLGGGTGLNSIPQEAWLDLDLRSEDPRALAQLDVTVRAALERAGDDENRRRTTGSPTLRVDIQLLGDRPSGMTPRAHPLVQAAVAANRALGRDAELASASTDANVPIALGIPAIALGAGGKAGDAHLATEWFENVEGALGIVRALLVTAAMAEVV
;
A
#
# COMPACT_ATOMS: atom_id res chain seq x y z
N MET A 1 10.67 12.65 -24.18
CA MET A 1 10.84 11.41 -23.40
C MET A 1 11.26 10.24 -24.28
N ASP A 2 10.63 9.99 -25.42
CA ASP A 2 11.00 8.87 -26.32
C ASP A 2 12.47 8.90 -26.75
N HIS A 3 13.05 10.08 -27.07
CA HIS A 3 14.46 10.21 -27.40
C HIS A 3 15.42 9.92 -26.22
N ALA A 4 15.04 10.28 -25.00
CA ALA A 4 15.81 9.97 -23.80
C ALA A 4 15.79 8.46 -23.52
N LEU A 5 14.60 7.83 -23.64
CA LEU A 5 14.48 6.38 -23.46
C LEU A 5 15.22 5.60 -24.57
N SER A 6 15.19 6.07 -25.82
CA SER A 6 15.96 5.45 -26.91
C SER A 6 17.47 5.47 -26.63
N ARG A 7 18.01 6.57 -26.11
CA ARG A 7 19.41 6.63 -25.66
C ARG A 7 19.71 5.66 -24.53
N LEU A 8 18.79 5.58 -23.55
CA LEU A 8 18.91 4.65 -22.42
C LEU A 8 18.94 3.18 -22.90
N LEU A 9 18.07 2.81 -23.83
CA LEU A 9 18.04 1.46 -24.44
C LEU A 9 19.30 1.16 -25.26
N ALA A 10 19.96 2.17 -25.84
CA ALA A 10 21.23 2.01 -26.56
C ALA A 10 22.45 1.95 -25.62
N HIS A 11 22.30 2.31 -24.35
CA HIS A 11 23.39 2.35 -23.38
C HIS A 11 23.84 0.93 -23.00
N ASP A 12 25.15 0.63 -23.17
CA ASP A 12 25.70 -0.73 -23.02
C ASP A 12 25.42 -1.36 -21.66
N ARG A 13 25.52 -0.58 -20.57
CA ARG A 13 25.26 -1.07 -19.20
C ARG A 13 23.78 -1.39 -18.97
N ILE A 14 22.88 -0.64 -19.59
CA ILE A 14 21.44 -0.93 -19.53
C ILE A 14 21.10 -2.18 -20.35
N ARG A 15 21.71 -2.35 -21.51
CA ARG A 15 21.56 -3.60 -22.28
C ARG A 15 22.07 -4.81 -21.52
N ALA A 16 23.22 -4.67 -20.85
CA ALA A 16 23.77 -5.72 -20.00
C ALA A 16 22.87 -6.03 -18.79
N ALA A 17 22.30 -5.00 -18.11
CA ALA A 17 21.36 -5.19 -17.02
C ALA A 17 20.06 -5.85 -17.49
N ARG A 18 19.51 -5.43 -18.62
CA ARG A 18 18.35 -6.08 -19.25
C ARG A 18 18.63 -7.55 -19.55
N HIS A 19 19.74 -7.87 -20.20
CA HIS A 19 20.13 -9.25 -20.49
C HIS A 19 20.32 -10.08 -19.22
N HIS A 20 20.84 -9.47 -18.15
CA HIS A 20 20.94 -10.12 -16.84
C HIS A 20 19.56 -10.53 -16.31
N ILE A 21 18.57 -9.63 -16.31
CA ILE A 21 17.19 -9.91 -15.90
C ILE A 21 16.59 -11.05 -16.72
N GLU A 22 16.72 -10.99 -18.06
CA GLU A 22 16.16 -12.00 -18.95
C GLU A 22 16.78 -13.38 -18.73
N ARG A 23 18.10 -13.44 -18.49
CA ARG A 23 18.84 -14.69 -18.24
C ARG A 23 18.56 -15.27 -16.85
N THR A 24 18.29 -14.46 -15.85
CA THR A 24 18.06 -14.87 -14.44
C THR A 24 16.58 -14.98 -14.07
N ASP A 25 15.68 -14.97 -15.04
CA ASP A 25 14.22 -14.97 -14.82
C ASP A 25 13.75 -16.18 -14.03
N GLU A 26 14.29 -17.38 -14.31
CA GLU A 26 14.00 -18.59 -13.54
C GLU A 26 14.45 -18.47 -12.07
N GLY A 27 15.61 -17.87 -11.82
CA GLY A 27 16.09 -17.56 -10.46
C GLY A 27 15.21 -16.54 -9.74
N THR A 28 14.65 -15.59 -10.49
CA THR A 28 13.70 -14.61 -9.95
C THR A 28 12.37 -15.27 -9.57
N LEU A 29 11.88 -16.22 -10.38
CA LEU A 29 10.68 -17.00 -10.06
C LEU A 29 10.89 -17.86 -8.81
N ALA A 30 12.06 -18.50 -8.67
CA ALA A 30 12.41 -19.26 -7.48
C ALA A 30 12.51 -18.38 -6.22
N ARG A 31 13.08 -17.17 -6.35
CA ARG A 31 13.16 -16.16 -5.28
C ARG A 31 11.77 -15.68 -4.86
N GLN A 32 10.87 -15.46 -5.82
CA GLN A 32 9.47 -15.10 -5.53
C GLN A 32 8.78 -16.16 -4.67
N ALA A 33 8.92 -17.45 -5.02
CA ALA A 33 8.39 -18.55 -4.23
C ALA A 33 8.99 -18.58 -2.81
N ALA A 34 10.31 -18.42 -2.69
CA ALA A 34 11.00 -18.40 -1.40
C ALA A 34 10.57 -17.23 -0.51
N LEU A 35 10.36 -16.04 -1.09
CA LEU A 35 9.87 -14.86 -0.35
C LEU A 35 8.43 -15.05 0.13
N SER A 36 7.54 -15.58 -0.71
CA SER A 36 6.16 -15.86 -0.33
C SER A 36 6.06 -16.89 0.80
N ALA A 37 6.90 -17.92 0.78
CA ALA A 37 6.95 -18.96 1.81
C ALA A 37 7.44 -18.48 3.19
N ILE A 38 7.88 -17.24 3.33
CA ILE A 38 8.20 -16.63 4.63
C ILE A 38 6.97 -15.89 5.13
N PRO A 39 6.30 -16.32 6.20
CA PRO A 39 5.14 -15.61 6.75
C PRO A 39 5.50 -14.15 7.09
N ALA A 40 4.66 -13.22 6.64
CA ALA A 40 4.83 -11.79 6.89
C ALA A 40 3.46 -11.10 7.06
N PRO A 41 2.69 -11.45 8.08
CA PRO A 41 1.47 -10.71 8.38
C PRO A 41 1.78 -9.24 8.61
N THR A 42 0.87 -8.35 8.24
CA THR A 42 1.00 -6.91 8.56
C THR A 42 1.27 -6.70 10.05
N GLY A 43 2.40 -6.07 10.37
CA GLY A 43 2.89 -5.87 11.73
C GLY A 43 3.87 -6.95 12.24
N ALA A 44 4.10 -8.02 11.47
CA ALA A 44 5.01 -9.12 11.84
C ALA A 44 5.97 -9.52 10.69
N GLU A 45 6.43 -8.55 9.93
CA GLU A 45 7.24 -8.71 8.71
C GLU A 45 8.72 -9.08 8.98
N GLY A 46 9.17 -9.06 10.23
CA GLY A 46 10.59 -9.10 10.60
C GLY A 46 11.41 -10.26 9.99
N ARG A 47 10.83 -11.46 9.85
CA ARG A 47 11.52 -12.61 9.23
C ARG A 47 11.78 -12.38 7.73
N ARG A 48 10.78 -11.90 7.00
CA ARG A 48 10.91 -11.59 5.57
C ARG A 48 11.84 -10.40 5.36
N ALA A 49 11.76 -9.37 6.22
CA ALA A 49 12.67 -8.22 6.22
C ALA A 49 14.14 -8.65 6.41
N ALA A 50 14.43 -9.53 7.37
CA ALA A 50 15.78 -10.05 7.58
C ALA A 50 16.31 -10.79 6.34
N HIS A 51 15.48 -11.59 5.68
CA HIS A 51 15.85 -12.28 4.45
C HIS A 51 16.14 -11.32 3.30
N VAL A 52 15.30 -10.28 3.09
CA VAL A 52 15.53 -9.26 2.06
C VAL A 52 16.80 -8.46 2.36
N ALA A 53 17.07 -8.12 3.62
CA ALA A 53 18.32 -7.44 4.01
C ALA A 53 19.55 -8.26 3.65
N GLU A 54 19.51 -9.58 3.83
CA GLU A 54 20.59 -10.47 3.42
C GLU A 54 20.76 -10.55 1.90
N LEU A 55 19.66 -10.59 1.15
CA LEU A 55 19.71 -10.50 -0.32
C LEU A 55 20.36 -9.19 -0.77
N PHE A 56 20.00 -8.05 -0.19
CA PHE A 56 20.60 -6.76 -0.52
C PHE A 56 22.11 -6.71 -0.24
N ARG A 57 22.56 -7.28 0.89
CA ARG A 57 24.01 -7.38 1.21
C ARG A 57 24.74 -8.28 0.20
N THR A 58 24.16 -9.44 -0.11
CA THR A 58 24.75 -10.39 -1.08
C THR A 58 24.89 -9.79 -2.47
N ILE A 59 23.92 -8.98 -2.90
CA ILE A 59 23.99 -8.23 -4.16
C ILE A 59 25.12 -7.19 -4.16
N GLY A 60 25.47 -6.65 -2.99
CA GLY A 60 26.48 -5.60 -2.84
C GLY A 60 25.89 -4.19 -2.84
N LEU A 61 24.64 -4.03 -2.42
CA LEU A 61 24.11 -2.70 -2.13
C LEU A 61 24.84 -2.10 -0.91
N CYS A 62 25.04 -0.78 -0.95
CA CYS A 62 25.68 -0.05 0.14
C CYS A 62 24.68 0.26 1.27
N ASP A 63 25.19 0.43 2.50
CA ASP A 63 24.44 0.90 3.67
C ASP A 63 23.12 0.14 3.91
N VAL A 64 23.18 -1.19 3.78
CA VAL A 64 21.99 -2.04 4.01
C VAL A 64 21.60 -2.01 5.49
N THR A 65 20.43 -1.46 5.77
CA THR A 65 19.88 -1.29 7.13
C THR A 65 18.43 -1.74 7.21
N VAL A 66 18.01 -2.06 8.42
CA VAL A 66 16.59 -2.19 8.79
C VAL A 66 16.27 -1.00 9.68
N ASP A 67 15.30 -0.18 9.31
CA ASP A 67 14.93 0.99 10.09
C ASP A 67 14.01 0.64 11.28
N HIS A 68 13.68 1.61 12.12
CA HIS A 68 12.83 1.40 13.30
C HIS A 68 11.38 1.02 12.98
N ALA A 69 10.89 1.31 11.77
CA ALA A 69 9.58 0.82 11.35
C ALA A 69 9.63 -0.63 10.87
N GLY A 70 10.84 -1.14 10.55
CA GLY A 70 11.07 -2.46 9.99
C GLY A 70 11.29 -2.47 8.48
N ASN A 71 11.34 -1.30 7.81
CA ASN A 71 11.69 -1.24 6.39
C ASN A 71 13.15 -1.66 6.17
N VAL A 72 13.42 -2.32 5.06
CA VAL A 72 14.77 -2.66 4.64
C VAL A 72 15.24 -1.68 3.57
N HIS A 73 16.41 -1.11 3.75
CA HIS A 73 17.02 -0.15 2.82
C HIS A 73 18.34 -0.67 2.29
N GLY A 74 18.64 -0.36 1.02
CA GLY A 74 19.96 -0.56 0.42
C GLY A 74 20.19 0.45 -0.70
N TRP A 75 21.41 0.94 -0.86
CA TRP A 75 21.74 2.01 -1.79
C TRP A 75 22.59 1.54 -2.98
N LEU A 76 22.26 2.05 -4.16
CA LEU A 76 23.13 2.02 -5.33
C LEU A 76 23.57 3.46 -5.66
N GLY A 77 24.89 3.65 -5.80
CA GLY A 77 25.49 4.97 -5.96
C GLY A 77 25.88 5.60 -4.63
N LYS A 78 26.67 6.69 -4.71
CA LYS A 78 27.10 7.40 -3.49
C LYS A 78 25.92 8.16 -2.91
N ASN A 79 25.63 7.92 -1.65
CA ASN A 79 24.73 8.74 -0.85
C ASN A 79 25.42 10.10 -0.59
N GLY A 80 25.37 10.99 -1.57
CA GLY A 80 25.99 12.31 -1.50
C GLY A 80 24.92 13.34 -1.22
N GLU A 81 25.17 14.23 -0.27
CA GLU A 81 24.25 15.23 0.31
C GLU A 81 23.56 16.18 -0.69
N LYS A 82 23.83 16.08 -1.98
CA LYS A 82 23.39 17.10 -2.97
C LYS A 82 22.43 16.63 -4.07
N SER A 83 22.20 15.34 -4.26
CA SER A 83 21.28 14.89 -5.29
C SER A 83 20.08 14.14 -4.71
N ALA A 84 18.87 14.60 -5.05
CA ALA A 84 17.63 13.97 -4.65
C ALA A 84 17.58 12.51 -5.16
N PRO A 85 17.40 11.50 -4.28
CA PRO A 85 17.44 10.10 -4.66
C PRO A 85 16.22 9.69 -5.47
N VAL A 86 16.33 8.58 -6.21
CA VAL A 86 15.20 7.83 -6.74
C VAL A 86 14.92 6.67 -5.79
N VAL A 87 13.65 6.48 -5.41
CA VAL A 87 13.23 5.35 -4.58
C VAL A 87 12.56 4.31 -5.46
N LEU A 88 13.02 3.06 -5.40
CA LEU A 88 12.31 1.89 -5.91
C LEU A 88 11.90 1.04 -4.72
N ALA A 89 10.60 0.80 -4.54
CA ALA A 89 10.05 0.16 -3.36
C ALA A 89 9.13 -1.02 -3.69
N ALA A 90 9.01 -1.98 -2.75
CA ALA A 90 7.99 -3.03 -2.75
C ALA A 90 7.66 -3.38 -1.29
N HIS A 91 6.39 -3.70 -0.98
CA HIS A 91 6.05 -4.00 0.40
C HIS A 91 6.33 -5.45 0.80
N LEU A 92 6.62 -5.63 2.10
CA LEU A 92 7.00 -6.90 2.71
C LEU A 92 5.79 -7.70 3.18
N ASP A 93 4.75 -7.02 3.64
CA ASP A 93 3.62 -7.64 4.30
C ASP A 93 2.61 -8.25 3.35
N THR A 94 1.72 -9.02 3.93
CA THR A 94 0.56 -9.61 3.27
C THR A 94 -0.66 -9.48 4.18
N VAL A 95 -1.87 -9.59 3.59
CA VAL A 95 -3.14 -9.60 4.34
C VAL A 95 -3.36 -10.85 5.16
N PHE A 96 -2.52 -11.88 4.99
CA PHE A 96 -2.68 -13.18 5.63
C PHE A 96 -2.12 -13.18 7.05
N GLY A 97 -2.92 -13.69 8.00
CA GLY A 97 -2.50 -13.85 9.39
C GLY A 97 -1.44 -14.95 9.59
N ALA A 98 -0.87 -14.99 10.78
CA ALA A 98 0.19 -15.96 11.12
C ALA A 98 -0.29 -17.41 11.13
N GLU A 99 -1.60 -17.65 11.20
CA GLU A 99 -2.26 -18.96 11.18
C GLU A 99 -2.40 -19.54 9.77
N VAL A 100 -2.20 -18.73 8.73
CA VAL A 100 -2.35 -19.17 7.34
C VAL A 100 -1.08 -19.89 6.90
N ASP A 101 -1.25 -21.10 6.33
CA ASP A 101 -0.15 -21.79 5.67
C ASP A 101 0.22 -21.06 4.37
N VAL A 102 1.46 -20.57 4.31
CA VAL A 102 2.01 -19.85 3.17
C VAL A 102 2.89 -20.75 2.28
N ALA A 103 2.70 -22.05 2.32
CA ALA A 103 3.37 -22.97 1.41
C ALA A 103 3.06 -22.59 -0.04
N VAL A 104 4.08 -22.63 -0.89
CA VAL A 104 3.99 -22.33 -2.31
C VAL A 104 4.04 -23.61 -3.12
N GLU A 105 3.03 -23.85 -3.93
CA GLU A 105 3.03 -24.91 -4.92
C GLU A 105 3.51 -24.37 -6.27
N ARG A 106 4.44 -25.09 -6.92
CA ARG A 106 4.92 -24.72 -8.25
C ARG A 106 4.53 -25.76 -9.29
N ARG A 107 3.93 -25.27 -10.38
CA ARG A 107 3.54 -26.08 -11.57
C ARG A 107 4.12 -25.41 -12.83
N GLY A 108 5.35 -25.77 -13.19
CA GLY A 108 6.06 -25.14 -14.31
C GLY A 108 6.34 -23.67 -14.07
N GLN A 109 5.71 -22.81 -14.86
CA GLN A 109 5.84 -21.34 -14.76
C GLN A 109 4.76 -20.71 -13.85
N ARG A 110 3.87 -21.52 -13.27
CA ARG A 110 2.83 -21.10 -12.34
C ARG A 110 3.21 -21.40 -10.90
N LEU A 111 3.01 -20.44 -10.03
CA LEU A 111 3.13 -20.51 -8.58
C LEU A 111 1.76 -20.28 -7.96
N GLU A 112 1.41 -21.05 -6.94
CA GLU A 112 0.17 -20.90 -6.18
C GLU A 112 0.51 -20.82 -4.69
N GLY A 113 -0.05 -19.85 -3.99
CA GLY A 113 0.15 -19.66 -2.55
C GLY A 113 -0.16 -18.24 -2.10
N PRO A 114 -0.50 -18.05 -0.81
CA PRO A 114 -0.86 -16.76 -0.26
C PRO A 114 0.26 -15.71 -0.40
N GLY A 115 -0.07 -14.52 -0.96
CA GLY A 115 0.87 -13.41 -1.14
C GLY A 115 1.93 -13.66 -2.22
N ILE A 116 1.70 -14.66 -3.11
CA ILE A 116 2.67 -15.00 -4.18
C ILE A 116 2.81 -13.88 -5.21
N SER A 117 1.73 -13.17 -5.49
CA SER A 117 1.71 -12.00 -6.37
C SER A 117 1.79 -10.70 -5.58
N ASP A 118 0.98 -10.61 -4.55
CA ASP A 118 0.86 -9.45 -3.68
C ASP A 118 1.48 -9.74 -2.28
N ASN A 119 2.78 -9.40 -2.02
CA ASN A 119 3.65 -8.72 -2.99
C ASN A 119 5.02 -9.42 -3.11
N ALA A 120 5.05 -10.76 -3.04
CA ALA A 120 6.31 -11.50 -3.26
C ALA A 120 6.87 -11.26 -4.67
N ARG A 121 6.00 -11.01 -5.67
CA ARG A 121 6.42 -10.67 -7.03
C ARG A 121 7.12 -9.31 -7.08
N GLY A 122 6.55 -8.28 -6.45
CA GLY A 122 7.16 -6.95 -6.36
C GLY A 122 8.51 -7.00 -5.66
N LEU A 123 8.63 -7.73 -4.55
CA LEU A 123 9.88 -7.93 -3.84
C LEU A 123 10.93 -8.66 -4.68
N ALA A 124 10.55 -9.73 -5.37
CA ALA A 124 11.47 -10.45 -6.26
C ALA A 124 11.98 -9.56 -7.40
N ALA A 125 11.10 -8.72 -7.96
CA ALA A 125 11.45 -7.75 -8.98
C ALA A 125 12.36 -6.63 -8.46
N LEU A 126 12.10 -6.11 -7.25
CA LEU A 126 12.96 -5.13 -6.56
C LEU A 126 14.40 -5.65 -6.45
N VAL A 127 14.54 -6.88 -5.97
CA VAL A 127 15.84 -7.56 -5.84
C VAL A 127 16.49 -7.80 -7.20
N ALA A 128 15.74 -8.23 -8.22
CA ALA A 128 16.24 -8.49 -9.56
C ALA A 128 16.73 -7.20 -10.27
N VAL A 129 16.04 -6.07 -10.09
CA VAL A 129 16.50 -4.77 -10.62
C VAL A 129 17.81 -4.35 -9.93
N ALA A 130 17.90 -4.47 -8.60
CA ALA A 130 19.11 -4.17 -7.85
C ALA A 130 20.30 -5.02 -8.32
N GLU A 131 20.10 -6.33 -8.39
CA GLU A 131 21.11 -7.30 -8.84
C GLU A 131 21.59 -6.99 -10.25
N ALA A 132 20.68 -6.73 -11.20
CA ALA A 132 21.02 -6.42 -12.57
C ALA A 132 21.81 -5.10 -12.71
N MET A 133 21.43 -4.06 -11.96
CA MET A 133 22.13 -2.77 -11.98
C MET A 133 23.53 -2.88 -11.38
N VAL A 134 23.71 -3.61 -10.29
CA VAL A 134 25.01 -3.85 -9.65
C VAL A 134 25.89 -4.70 -10.57
N ALA A 135 25.38 -5.83 -11.07
CA ALA A 135 26.14 -6.75 -11.95
C ALA A 135 26.60 -6.06 -13.25
N ALA A 136 25.75 -5.25 -13.84
CA ALA A 136 26.08 -4.47 -15.04
C ALA A 136 26.89 -3.20 -14.73
N ARG A 137 27.12 -2.85 -13.47
CA ARG A 137 27.80 -1.62 -13.04
C ARG A 137 27.17 -0.38 -13.71
N VAL A 138 25.83 -0.28 -13.61
CA VAL A 138 25.09 0.84 -14.21
C VAL A 138 25.52 2.15 -13.54
N PRO A 139 26.04 3.15 -14.27
CA PRO A 139 26.41 4.44 -13.70
C PRO A 139 25.14 5.25 -13.45
N VAL A 140 24.98 5.80 -12.26
CA VAL A 140 23.84 6.64 -11.89
C VAL A 140 24.30 7.99 -11.39
N THR A 141 23.69 9.08 -11.84
CA THR A 141 23.95 10.44 -11.36
C THR A 141 23.19 10.68 -10.05
N ARG A 142 21.97 10.20 -9.96
CA ARG A 142 21.17 10.22 -8.73
C ARG A 142 21.28 8.87 -8.02
N PRO A 143 21.55 8.83 -6.71
CA PRO A 143 21.55 7.57 -5.98
C PRO A 143 20.16 6.94 -6.03
N ILE A 144 20.13 5.61 -6.01
CA ILE A 144 18.90 4.84 -5.97
C ILE A 144 18.80 4.18 -4.60
N LEU A 145 17.67 4.40 -3.92
CA LEU A 145 17.29 3.68 -2.73
C LEU A 145 16.38 2.51 -3.12
N PHE A 146 16.81 1.29 -2.87
CA PHE A 146 15.97 0.11 -2.89
C PHE A 146 15.36 -0.06 -1.51
N ALA A 147 14.02 -0.07 -1.41
CA ALA A 147 13.33 -0.12 -0.14
C ALA A 147 12.29 -1.25 -0.13
N ALA A 148 12.41 -2.17 0.82
CA ALA A 148 11.32 -3.10 1.13
C ALA A 148 10.54 -2.54 2.32
N THR A 149 9.29 -2.15 2.10
CA THR A 149 8.45 -1.40 3.03
C THR A 149 7.56 -2.31 3.86
N VAL A 150 7.20 -1.90 5.06
CA VAL A 150 6.32 -2.65 5.96
C VAL A 150 4.95 -2.00 6.07
N GLY A 151 3.91 -2.81 6.32
CA GLY A 151 2.58 -2.32 6.66
C GLY A 151 1.92 -1.55 5.53
N GLU A 152 2.05 -2.03 4.28
CA GLU A 152 1.25 -1.54 3.18
C GLU A 152 -0.20 -1.95 3.37
N GLU A 153 -0.45 -3.18 3.79
CA GLU A 153 -1.76 -3.80 3.80
C GLU A 153 -2.63 -3.38 4.99
N GLY A 154 -3.92 -3.38 4.75
CA GLY A 154 -4.98 -3.36 5.77
C GLY A 154 -4.78 -2.33 6.87
N SER A 155 -4.59 -2.82 8.10
CA SER A 155 -4.36 -2.02 9.30
C SER A 155 -2.95 -1.45 9.42
N GLY A 156 -2.03 -1.86 8.56
CA GLY A 156 -0.68 -1.29 8.47
C GLY A 156 -0.67 0.14 7.98
N ASP A 157 -1.67 0.52 7.19
CA ASP A 157 -1.97 1.91 6.81
C ASP A 157 -0.77 2.66 6.23
N LEU A 158 0.01 1.98 5.38
CA LEU A 158 1.21 2.53 4.72
C LEU A 158 2.29 2.99 5.73
N ARG A 159 2.38 2.36 6.92
CA ARG A 159 3.26 2.83 8.00
C ARG A 159 4.73 2.89 7.60
N GLY A 160 5.18 1.94 6.77
CA GLY A 160 6.55 1.87 6.31
C GLY A 160 6.93 3.07 5.45
N VAL A 161 6.14 3.36 4.41
CA VAL A 161 6.41 4.49 3.53
C VAL A 161 6.15 5.83 4.23
N LYS A 162 5.17 5.93 5.14
CA LYS A 162 4.97 7.10 6.00
C LYS A 162 6.21 7.38 6.84
N TYR A 163 6.80 6.34 7.44
CA TYR A 163 8.03 6.46 8.22
C TYR A 163 9.22 6.86 7.34
N LEU A 164 9.40 6.19 6.20
CA LEU A 164 10.49 6.41 5.26
C LEU A 164 10.55 7.87 4.77
N LEU A 165 9.40 8.49 4.51
CA LEU A 165 9.33 9.82 3.91
C LEU A 165 9.16 10.96 4.92
N ASN A 166 8.50 10.75 6.05
CA ASN A 166 8.16 11.80 7.00
C ASN A 166 9.01 11.82 8.25
N GLY A 167 9.72 10.75 8.59
CA GLY A 167 10.62 10.62 9.73
C GLY A 167 10.14 11.15 11.09
N LYS A 168 9.25 12.13 11.10
CA LYS A 168 8.76 12.84 12.28
C LYS A 168 7.24 12.84 12.47
N HIS A 169 6.44 12.52 11.43
CA HIS A 169 4.99 12.63 11.53
C HIS A 169 4.30 11.56 10.70
N GLY A 170 3.91 10.46 11.35
CA GLY A 170 2.81 9.67 10.83
C GLY A 170 1.56 10.54 10.84
N VAL A 171 1.12 11.04 9.69
CA VAL A 171 -0.23 11.58 9.55
C VAL A 171 -1.16 10.39 9.76
N GLY A 172 -1.88 10.37 10.87
CA GLY A 172 -2.81 9.28 11.23
C GLY A 172 -2.38 8.36 12.37
N ALA A 173 -1.12 8.36 12.82
CA ALA A 173 -0.68 7.54 13.96
C ALA A 173 -1.03 8.18 15.31
N GLN A 174 -2.33 8.35 15.61
CA GLN A 174 -2.74 8.78 16.95
C GLN A 174 -2.49 7.71 18.04
N HIS A 175 -2.03 6.50 17.66
CA HIS A 175 -1.77 5.39 18.59
C HIS A 175 -0.39 4.74 18.45
N ALA A 176 0.47 5.18 17.54
CA ALA A 176 1.88 4.77 17.55
C ALA A 176 2.69 5.79 18.35
N ALA A 177 3.38 5.32 19.40
CA ALA A 177 4.35 6.15 20.11
C ALA A 177 5.35 6.76 19.12
N PRO A 178 5.78 8.03 19.28
CA PRO A 178 6.80 8.62 18.43
C PRO A 178 8.05 7.74 18.46
N LEU A 179 8.44 7.20 17.30
CA LEU A 179 9.67 6.41 17.20
C LEU A 179 10.86 7.37 17.37
N PRO A 180 11.74 7.14 18.34
CA PRO A 180 12.88 8.01 18.53
C PRO A 180 13.87 7.86 17.37
N ASN A 181 14.39 8.97 16.86
CA ASN A 181 15.47 9.06 15.86
C ASN A 181 15.16 8.40 14.50
N ALA A 182 14.07 8.81 13.85
CA ALA A 182 13.86 8.50 12.45
C ALA A 182 15.02 9.07 11.60
N THR A 183 15.83 8.22 10.99
CA THR A 183 16.66 8.60 9.87
C THR A 183 15.77 8.78 8.65
N ALA A 184 15.15 9.95 8.54
CA ALA A 184 14.49 10.37 7.32
C ALA A 184 15.49 10.27 6.16
N LEU A 185 14.99 10.01 4.94
CA LEU A 185 15.83 10.09 3.75
C LEU A 185 16.61 11.41 3.75
N PRO A 186 17.86 11.42 3.28
CA PRO A 186 18.62 12.65 3.13
C PRO A 186 18.04 13.52 2.01
N GLY A 187 16.91 14.16 2.27
CA GLY A 187 16.21 15.03 1.33
C GLY A 187 14.99 14.41 0.64
N THR A 188 14.28 15.24 -0.08
CA THR A 188 13.07 14.84 -0.82
C THR A 188 13.45 14.01 -2.05
N PRO A 189 12.90 12.81 -2.26
CA PRO A 189 13.15 12.03 -3.46
C PRO A 189 12.77 12.77 -4.75
N ALA A 190 13.56 12.58 -5.81
CA ALA A 190 13.24 13.05 -7.15
C ALA A 190 12.08 12.27 -7.78
N ALA A 191 11.96 10.99 -7.41
CA ALA A 191 10.89 10.11 -7.83
C ALA A 191 10.73 8.93 -6.84
N PHE A 192 9.50 8.42 -6.73
CA PHE A 192 9.18 7.20 -5.99
C PHE A 192 8.44 6.24 -6.91
N ILE A 193 8.90 5.00 -6.99
CA ILE A 193 8.34 3.95 -7.82
C ILE A 193 8.02 2.77 -6.91
N ALA A 194 6.74 2.44 -6.72
CA ALA A 194 6.32 1.23 -6.04
C ALA A 194 6.21 0.08 -7.05
N LEU A 195 6.71 -1.09 -6.70
CA LEU A 195 6.42 -2.35 -7.39
C LEU A 195 5.38 -3.10 -6.59
N ASP A 196 4.21 -3.30 -7.19
CA ASP A 196 3.05 -3.80 -6.48
C ASP A 196 2.26 -4.77 -7.37
N GLY A 197 2.29 -6.04 -7.00
CA GLY A 197 1.66 -7.13 -7.69
C GLY A 197 2.22 -7.46 -9.07
N ALA A 198 1.43 -8.19 -9.85
CA ALA A 198 1.74 -8.59 -11.22
C ALA A 198 1.23 -7.58 -12.25
N GLY A 199 1.47 -7.90 -13.53
CA GLY A 199 0.97 -7.15 -14.68
C GLY A 199 2.00 -6.21 -15.30
N LEU A 200 1.72 -5.81 -16.54
CA LEU A 200 2.65 -5.03 -17.36
C LEU A 200 2.05 -3.72 -17.87
N ASP A 201 0.76 -3.65 -18.08
CA ASP A 201 0.13 -2.56 -18.82
C ASP A 201 -0.23 -1.35 -17.94
N ARG A 202 -0.60 -1.58 -16.68
CA ARG A 202 -1.04 -0.52 -15.77
C ARG A 202 0.12 0.32 -15.25
N VAL A 203 -0.11 1.63 -15.26
CA VAL A 203 0.72 2.65 -14.60
C VAL A 203 -0.17 3.40 -13.62
N ILE A 204 -0.04 3.12 -12.35
CA ILE A 204 -0.83 3.77 -11.29
C ILE A 204 -0.18 5.11 -11.00
N HIS A 205 -0.81 6.19 -11.44
CA HIS A 205 -0.34 7.55 -11.22
C HIS A 205 -1.30 8.38 -10.38
N ARG A 206 -2.44 7.79 -10.01
CA ARG A 206 -3.43 8.35 -9.09
C ARG A 206 -3.52 7.52 -7.84
N ALA A 207 -3.38 8.16 -6.71
CA ALA A 207 -3.55 7.57 -5.40
C ALA A 207 -5.02 7.56 -5.00
N LEU A 208 -5.60 6.38 -4.85
CA LEU A 208 -6.94 6.23 -4.28
C LEU A 208 -6.84 6.35 -2.77
N GLY A 209 -7.34 7.45 -2.23
CA GLY A 209 -7.37 7.68 -0.80
C GLY A 209 -8.47 6.90 -0.09
N SER A 210 -8.25 6.59 1.18
CA SER A 210 -9.25 5.94 2.03
C SER A 210 -9.17 6.38 3.48
N LYS A 211 -10.34 6.42 4.16
CA LYS A 211 -10.44 6.53 5.60
C LYS A 211 -11.23 5.35 6.13
N ARG A 212 -10.70 4.70 7.17
CA ARG A 212 -11.32 3.54 7.80
C ARG A 212 -11.62 3.86 9.25
N TYR A 213 -12.81 3.52 9.71
CA TYR A 213 -13.26 3.79 11.05
C TYR A 213 -13.82 2.55 11.74
N HIS A 214 -13.52 2.42 13.03
CA HIS A 214 -14.28 1.61 13.96
C HIS A 214 -15.13 2.56 14.81
N VAL A 215 -16.44 2.36 14.82
CA VAL A 215 -17.38 3.23 15.52
C VAL A 215 -18.12 2.42 16.56
N THR A 216 -17.99 2.80 17.81
CA THR A 216 -18.61 2.11 18.94
C THR A 216 -19.67 3.00 19.58
N PHE A 217 -20.85 2.46 19.73
CA PHE A 217 -21.94 3.04 20.51
C PHE A 217 -22.00 2.34 21.87
N ARG A 218 -21.85 3.09 22.96
CA ARG A 218 -21.86 2.57 24.35
C ARG A 218 -23.01 3.15 25.14
N GLY A 219 -23.85 2.28 25.72
CA GLY A 219 -25.03 2.67 26.48
C GLY A 219 -25.15 1.93 27.80
N PRO A 220 -26.23 2.19 28.60
CA PRO A 220 -26.40 1.60 29.92
C PRO A 220 -26.63 0.08 29.88
N GLY A 221 -27.22 -0.44 28.79
CA GLY A 221 -27.66 -1.83 28.74
C GLY A 221 -28.78 -2.18 29.71
N GLY A 222 -29.17 -3.46 29.76
CA GLY A 222 -30.12 -3.95 30.74
C GLY A 222 -31.07 -5.03 30.20
N HIS A 223 -31.97 -5.52 31.06
CA HIS A 223 -32.97 -6.52 30.67
C HIS A 223 -33.98 -5.90 29.68
N SER A 224 -34.20 -6.54 28.53
CA SER A 224 -35.00 -5.98 27.42
C SER A 224 -36.42 -5.53 27.82
N TRP A 225 -37.02 -6.18 28.81
CA TRP A 225 -38.32 -5.78 29.38
C TRP A 225 -38.18 -4.73 30.49
N ALA A 226 -37.37 -4.99 31.50
CA ALA A 226 -37.30 -4.13 32.71
C ALA A 226 -36.61 -2.78 32.44
N ALA A 227 -35.64 -2.75 31.51
CA ALA A 227 -34.90 -1.54 31.11
C ALA A 227 -35.39 -0.99 29.75
N PHE A 228 -36.59 -1.39 29.30
CA PHE A 228 -37.14 -0.86 28.06
C PHE A 228 -37.24 0.68 28.10
N GLY A 229 -36.75 1.33 27.06
CA GLY A 229 -36.70 2.79 26.95
C GLY A 229 -35.37 3.43 27.34
N VAL A 230 -34.37 2.68 27.79
CA VAL A 230 -33.01 3.22 27.90
C VAL A 230 -32.40 3.39 26.48
N ALA A 231 -31.40 4.27 26.35
CA ALA A 231 -30.68 4.44 25.11
C ALA A 231 -30.03 3.12 24.70
N ASN A 232 -30.35 2.62 23.50
CA ASN A 232 -29.95 1.29 23.00
C ASN A 232 -28.89 1.40 21.92
N PRO A 233 -27.65 0.94 22.17
CA PRO A 233 -26.55 0.93 21.15
C PRO A 233 -26.91 0.23 19.85
N ALA A 234 -27.66 -0.87 19.88
CA ALA A 234 -28.06 -1.58 18.67
C ALA A 234 -28.99 -0.74 17.76
N ASN A 235 -29.92 0.01 18.39
CA ASN A 235 -30.78 0.94 17.64
C ASN A 235 -29.97 2.08 17.03
N ALA A 236 -28.96 2.60 17.76
CA ALA A 236 -28.06 3.63 17.25
C ALA A 236 -27.24 3.15 16.05
N VAL A 237 -26.70 1.93 16.09
CA VAL A 237 -26.02 1.29 14.93
C VAL A 237 -26.99 1.16 13.74
N GLY A 238 -28.23 0.69 13.99
CA GLY A 238 -29.24 0.60 12.92
C GLY A 238 -29.53 1.95 12.26
N ARG A 239 -29.69 3.05 13.08
CA ARG A 239 -29.88 4.41 12.57
C ARG A 239 -28.67 4.91 11.80
N ALA A 240 -27.46 4.71 12.35
CA ALA A 240 -26.21 5.07 11.68
C ALA A 240 -26.10 4.40 10.31
N THR A 241 -26.34 3.08 10.25
CA THR A 241 -26.32 2.31 9.01
C THR A 241 -27.31 2.84 7.98
N ALA A 242 -28.55 3.15 8.39
CA ALA A 242 -29.56 3.73 7.52
C ALA A 242 -29.14 5.12 6.99
N LEU A 243 -28.69 6.02 7.88
CA LEU A 243 -28.21 7.34 7.46
C LEU A 243 -27.02 7.27 6.49
N LEU A 244 -26.10 6.32 6.72
CA LEU A 244 -24.95 6.14 5.85
C LEU A 244 -25.33 5.51 4.50
N ALA A 245 -26.32 4.59 4.47
CA ALA A 245 -26.84 4.00 3.25
C ALA A 245 -27.57 5.00 2.36
N ASP A 246 -28.19 6.01 2.97
CA ASP A 246 -28.90 7.10 2.25
C ASP A 246 -27.94 8.17 1.71
N LEU A 247 -26.65 8.13 2.06
CA LEU A 247 -25.68 9.03 1.48
C LEU A 247 -25.53 8.74 -0.02
N ALA A 248 -25.53 9.80 -0.82
CA ALA A 248 -25.30 9.74 -2.27
C ALA A 248 -23.92 10.35 -2.59
N PRO A 249 -22.80 9.61 -2.41
CA PRO A 249 -21.48 10.14 -2.70
C PRO A 249 -21.32 10.52 -4.17
N GLN A 250 -20.41 11.47 -4.44
CA GLN A 250 -20.15 11.92 -5.81
C GLN A 250 -19.69 10.76 -6.70
N GLN A 251 -20.22 10.72 -7.93
CA GLN A 251 -19.83 9.75 -8.95
C GLN A 251 -18.58 10.18 -9.73
N ALA A 252 -18.33 11.48 -9.82
CA ALA A 252 -17.15 12.06 -10.45
C ALA A 252 -16.64 13.28 -9.64
N PRO A 253 -15.48 13.16 -8.96
CA PRO A 253 -14.64 11.97 -8.85
C PRO A 253 -15.34 10.83 -8.10
N ARG A 254 -15.03 9.58 -8.48
CA ARG A 254 -15.64 8.41 -7.84
C ARG A 254 -15.33 8.41 -6.35
N THR A 255 -16.41 8.42 -5.56
CA THR A 255 -16.35 8.47 -4.10
C THR A 255 -17.30 7.43 -3.53
N THR A 256 -16.87 6.69 -2.50
CA THR A 256 -17.66 5.59 -1.92
C THR A 256 -17.68 5.66 -0.39
N CYS A 257 -18.79 5.22 0.20
CA CYS A 257 -18.96 5.01 1.63
C CYS A 257 -19.61 3.65 1.83
N ALA A 258 -18.96 2.77 2.60
CA ALA A 258 -19.48 1.45 2.87
C ALA A 258 -19.41 1.12 4.36
N VAL A 259 -20.52 0.64 4.93
CA VAL A 259 -20.50 -0.12 6.18
C VAL A 259 -20.05 -1.53 5.83
N VAL A 260 -18.88 -1.94 6.31
CA VAL A 260 -18.25 -3.21 5.89
C VAL A 260 -18.41 -4.32 6.93
N ARG A 261 -18.58 -3.94 8.21
CA ARG A 261 -18.89 -4.85 9.30
C ARG A 261 -19.78 -4.15 10.33
N LEU A 262 -20.59 -4.90 11.05
CA LEU A 262 -21.33 -4.40 12.21
C LEU A 262 -21.61 -5.54 13.17
N GLY A 263 -21.80 -5.22 14.45
CA GLY A 263 -22.06 -6.21 15.49
C GLY A 263 -22.42 -5.60 16.86
N GLY A 264 -22.63 -6.48 17.82
CA GLY A 264 -22.92 -6.11 19.21
C GLY A 264 -23.98 -6.98 19.85
N GLY A 265 -24.07 -6.89 21.17
CA GLY A 265 -24.99 -7.68 21.99
C GLY A 265 -24.47 -9.08 22.35
N THR A 266 -24.98 -9.61 23.48
CA THR A 266 -24.56 -10.89 24.06
C THR A 266 -25.71 -11.84 24.37
N GLY A 267 -26.95 -11.38 24.34
CA GLY A 267 -28.12 -12.19 24.72
C GLY A 267 -29.42 -11.73 24.08
N LEU A 268 -30.36 -12.67 23.90
CA LEU A 268 -31.62 -12.43 23.22
C LEU A 268 -32.62 -11.56 24.03
N ASN A 269 -32.45 -11.47 25.35
CA ASN A 269 -33.30 -10.72 26.28
C ASN A 269 -32.58 -9.53 26.93
N SER A 270 -31.51 -9.05 26.32
CA SER A 270 -30.69 -7.96 26.87
C SER A 270 -30.56 -6.82 25.86
N ILE A 271 -30.76 -5.59 26.31
CA ILE A 271 -30.30 -4.39 25.60
C ILE A 271 -28.78 -4.35 25.73
N PRO A 272 -28.02 -4.27 24.63
CA PRO A 272 -26.55 -4.32 24.68
C PRO A 272 -26.00 -3.06 25.37
N GLN A 273 -24.84 -3.23 26.03
CA GLN A 273 -24.04 -2.10 26.51
C GLN A 273 -23.13 -1.52 25.39
N GLU A 274 -22.91 -2.31 24.38
CA GLU A 274 -22.07 -1.93 23.23
C GLU A 274 -22.61 -2.53 21.94
N ALA A 275 -22.60 -1.72 20.88
CA ALA A 275 -22.74 -2.15 19.49
C ALA A 275 -21.82 -1.28 18.62
N TRP A 276 -21.37 -1.80 17.48
CA TRP A 276 -20.35 -1.18 16.67
C TRP A 276 -20.56 -1.41 15.17
N LEU A 277 -19.92 -0.57 14.37
CA LEU A 277 -19.78 -0.76 12.94
C LEU A 277 -18.40 -0.31 12.45
N ASP A 278 -17.96 -0.89 11.34
CA ASP A 278 -16.75 -0.47 10.63
C ASP A 278 -17.10 0.13 9.29
N LEU A 279 -16.34 1.17 8.92
CA LEU A 279 -16.53 1.94 7.71
C LEU A 279 -15.28 1.95 6.84
N ASP A 280 -15.50 1.89 5.53
CA ASP A 280 -14.49 2.15 4.50
C ASP A 280 -14.99 3.29 3.59
N LEU A 281 -14.30 4.43 3.64
CA LEU A 281 -14.53 5.60 2.80
C LEU A 281 -13.42 5.69 1.76
N ARG A 282 -13.74 5.90 0.49
CA ARG A 282 -12.72 6.04 -0.57
C ARG A 282 -13.04 7.17 -1.53
N SER A 283 -12.00 7.84 -2.04
CA SER A 283 -12.11 8.79 -3.13
C SER A 283 -10.79 8.96 -3.89
N GLU A 284 -10.90 9.24 -5.19
CA GLU A 284 -9.77 9.65 -6.02
C GLU A 284 -9.37 11.13 -5.81
N ASP A 285 -10.21 11.90 -5.11
CA ASP A 285 -10.00 13.33 -4.86
C ASP A 285 -9.93 13.61 -3.35
N PRO A 286 -8.89 14.32 -2.88
CA PRO A 286 -8.70 14.57 -1.44
C PRO A 286 -9.78 15.48 -0.85
N ARG A 287 -10.35 16.41 -1.64
CA ARG A 287 -11.41 17.31 -1.16
C ARG A 287 -12.73 16.56 -1.02
N ALA A 288 -13.06 15.70 -1.99
CA ALA A 288 -14.24 14.85 -1.93
C ALA A 288 -14.17 13.86 -0.75
N LEU A 289 -13.00 13.26 -0.48
CA LEU A 289 -12.80 12.41 0.66
C LEU A 289 -12.96 13.16 1.99
N ALA A 290 -12.38 14.35 2.10
CA ALA A 290 -12.52 15.19 3.30
C ALA A 290 -13.97 15.62 3.54
N GLN A 291 -14.72 16.00 2.48
CA GLN A 291 -16.13 16.36 2.59
C GLN A 291 -16.97 15.15 3.00
N LEU A 292 -16.72 13.98 2.43
CA LEU A 292 -17.40 12.73 2.83
C LEU A 292 -17.14 12.39 4.30
N ASP A 293 -15.89 12.54 4.76
CA ASP A 293 -15.52 12.30 6.16
C ASP A 293 -16.33 13.18 7.13
N VAL A 294 -16.44 14.48 6.86
CA VAL A 294 -17.27 15.40 7.65
C VAL A 294 -18.73 14.94 7.67
N THR A 295 -19.27 14.59 6.51
CA THR A 295 -20.67 14.16 6.38
C THR A 295 -20.94 12.85 7.15
N VAL A 296 -20.03 11.89 7.06
CA VAL A 296 -20.12 10.61 7.76
C VAL A 296 -20.07 10.80 9.27
N ARG A 297 -19.11 11.58 9.79
CA ARG A 297 -19.03 11.89 11.23
C ARG A 297 -20.30 12.54 11.75
N ALA A 298 -20.84 13.52 11.05
CA ALA A 298 -22.09 14.16 11.40
C ALA A 298 -23.28 13.17 11.42
N ALA A 299 -23.32 12.21 10.48
CA ALA A 299 -24.35 11.17 10.46
C ALA A 299 -24.25 10.22 11.66
N LEU A 300 -23.03 9.84 12.05
CA LEU A 300 -22.78 8.99 13.24
C LEU A 300 -23.18 9.68 14.54
N GLU A 301 -22.79 10.93 14.73
CA GLU A 301 -23.18 11.75 15.88
C GLU A 301 -24.70 11.91 15.95
N ARG A 302 -25.34 12.25 14.81
CA ARG A 302 -26.79 12.35 14.69
C ARG A 302 -27.48 11.04 15.09
N ALA A 303 -26.96 9.87 14.71
CA ALA A 303 -27.54 8.58 15.08
C ALA A 303 -27.55 8.37 16.60
N GLY A 304 -26.45 8.75 17.28
CA GLY A 304 -26.35 8.75 18.73
C GLY A 304 -27.34 9.71 19.41
N ASP A 305 -27.42 10.94 18.89
CA ASP A 305 -28.33 11.97 19.41
C ASP A 305 -29.80 11.58 19.21
N ASP A 306 -30.15 11.02 18.05
CA ASP A 306 -31.52 10.55 17.78
C ASP A 306 -31.92 9.44 18.74
N GLU A 307 -31.05 8.53 19.11
CA GLU A 307 -31.31 7.51 20.10
C GLU A 307 -31.40 8.11 21.49
N ASN A 308 -30.52 9.04 21.85
CA ASN A 308 -30.53 9.74 23.11
C ASN A 308 -31.83 10.56 23.33
N ARG A 309 -32.38 11.17 22.29
CA ARG A 309 -33.66 11.90 22.36
C ARG A 309 -34.86 11.00 22.63
N ARG A 310 -34.79 9.75 22.23
CA ARG A 310 -35.89 8.77 22.38
C ARG A 310 -35.88 8.02 23.69
N ARG A 311 -34.81 8.15 24.49
CA ARG A 311 -34.68 7.46 25.76
C ARG A 311 -35.69 7.98 26.82
N THR A 312 -36.03 7.16 27.79
CA THR A 312 -36.79 7.57 28.96
C THR A 312 -36.05 8.70 29.69
N THR A 313 -36.79 9.75 30.05
CA THR A 313 -36.24 10.89 30.77
C THR A 313 -35.55 10.44 32.06
N GLY A 314 -34.33 10.96 32.30
CA GLY A 314 -33.52 10.62 33.46
C GLY A 314 -32.67 9.36 33.33
N SER A 315 -32.87 8.52 32.29
CA SER A 315 -31.95 7.39 32.03
C SER A 315 -30.62 7.89 31.44
N PRO A 316 -29.49 7.15 31.65
CA PRO A 316 -28.23 7.53 31.11
C PRO A 316 -28.23 7.61 29.55
N THR A 317 -27.43 8.52 29.02
CA THR A 317 -27.21 8.64 27.56
C THR A 317 -26.23 7.59 27.08
N LEU A 318 -26.33 7.23 25.80
CA LEU A 318 -25.24 6.53 25.11
C LEU A 318 -24.16 7.52 24.61
N ARG A 319 -22.99 7.02 24.41
CA ARG A 319 -21.85 7.74 23.81
C ARG A 319 -21.45 7.10 22.48
N VAL A 320 -20.96 7.91 21.57
CA VAL A 320 -20.39 7.48 20.29
C VAL A 320 -18.87 7.68 20.36
N ASP A 321 -18.12 6.63 20.08
CA ASP A 321 -16.68 6.66 19.96
C ASP A 321 -16.31 6.36 18.51
N ILE A 322 -15.59 7.28 17.83
CA ILE A 322 -15.21 7.18 16.43
C ILE A 322 -13.69 7.06 16.35
N GLN A 323 -13.21 5.84 16.21
CA GLN A 323 -11.79 5.54 16.12
C GLN A 323 -11.37 5.46 14.65
N LEU A 324 -10.37 6.29 14.25
CA LEU A 324 -9.73 6.19 12.95
C LEU A 324 -8.75 5.01 12.94
N LEU A 325 -8.99 4.03 12.07
CA LEU A 325 -8.14 2.84 11.90
C LEU A 325 -7.11 2.99 10.79
N GLY A 326 -7.40 3.82 9.80
CA GLY A 326 -6.50 4.07 8.67
C GLY A 326 -6.84 5.37 7.95
N ASP A 327 -5.79 6.04 7.47
CA ASP A 327 -5.88 7.28 6.70
C ASP A 327 -4.84 7.25 5.57
N ARG A 328 -5.29 6.81 4.40
CA ARG A 328 -4.47 6.80 3.18
C ARG A 328 -4.81 8.03 2.35
N PRO A 329 -3.84 8.90 2.07
CA PRO A 329 -4.11 10.12 1.32
C PRO A 329 -4.38 9.81 -0.15
N SER A 330 -5.16 10.69 -0.81
CA SER A 330 -5.36 10.69 -2.26
C SER A 330 -4.56 11.81 -2.94
N GLY A 331 -4.41 11.70 -4.25
CA GLY A 331 -3.72 12.68 -5.07
C GLY A 331 -3.33 12.10 -6.42
N MET A 332 -2.52 12.84 -7.19
CA MET A 332 -2.00 12.30 -8.45
C MET A 332 -0.65 12.90 -8.83
N THR A 333 0.18 12.10 -9.48
CA THR A 333 1.28 12.58 -10.31
C THR A 333 0.71 12.97 -11.68
N PRO A 334 0.87 14.23 -12.13
CA PRO A 334 0.29 14.67 -13.39
C PRO A 334 0.72 13.79 -14.56
N ARG A 335 -0.20 13.51 -15.49
CA ARG A 335 0.09 12.69 -16.69
C ARG A 335 1.29 13.20 -17.49
N ALA A 336 1.49 14.52 -17.57
CA ALA A 336 2.60 15.13 -18.28
C ALA A 336 3.94 15.09 -17.51
N HIS A 337 3.94 14.61 -16.23
CA HIS A 337 5.18 14.54 -15.44
C HIS A 337 6.18 13.56 -16.06
N PRO A 338 7.50 13.89 -16.07
CA PRO A 338 8.54 13.03 -16.66
C PRO A 338 8.51 11.57 -16.19
N LEU A 339 8.23 11.30 -14.91
CA LEU A 339 8.12 9.95 -14.37
C LEU A 339 6.99 9.14 -15.04
N VAL A 340 5.78 9.72 -15.18
CA VAL A 340 4.65 9.05 -15.85
C VAL A 340 4.97 8.84 -17.32
N GLN A 341 5.55 9.84 -17.98
CA GLN A 341 5.95 9.75 -19.37
C GLN A 341 7.07 8.71 -19.59
N ALA A 342 8.00 8.56 -18.63
CA ALA A 342 9.02 7.51 -18.67
C ALA A 342 8.39 6.11 -18.59
N ALA A 343 7.40 5.91 -17.72
CA ALA A 343 6.69 4.64 -17.61
C ALA A 343 5.89 4.31 -18.87
N VAL A 344 5.18 5.29 -19.46
CA VAL A 344 4.45 5.13 -20.73
C VAL A 344 5.40 4.80 -21.89
N ALA A 345 6.54 5.50 -21.97
CA ALA A 345 7.53 5.27 -23.00
C ALA A 345 8.22 3.90 -22.83
N ALA A 346 8.48 3.46 -21.58
CA ALA A 346 9.03 2.14 -21.30
C ALA A 346 8.07 1.02 -21.73
N ASN A 347 6.76 1.15 -21.45
CA ASN A 347 5.76 0.21 -21.96
C ASN A 347 5.81 0.11 -23.48
N ARG A 348 5.78 1.26 -24.18
CA ARG A 348 5.82 1.31 -25.63
C ARG A 348 7.09 0.65 -26.21
N ALA A 349 8.24 0.90 -25.58
CA ALA A 349 9.51 0.29 -25.99
C ALA A 349 9.53 -1.24 -25.80
N LEU A 350 8.69 -1.76 -24.92
CA LEU A 350 8.48 -3.20 -24.71
C LEU A 350 7.31 -3.77 -25.55
N GLY A 351 6.77 -2.98 -26.49
CA GLY A 351 5.67 -3.41 -27.36
C GLY A 351 4.31 -3.48 -26.65
N ARG A 352 4.11 -2.69 -25.57
CA ARG A 352 2.91 -2.66 -24.76
C ARG A 352 2.30 -1.26 -24.70
N ASP A 353 0.99 -1.18 -24.64
CA ASP A 353 0.29 0.06 -24.31
C ASP A 353 0.23 0.26 -22.80
N ALA A 354 0.32 1.52 -22.39
CA ALA A 354 0.21 1.88 -20.97
C ALA A 354 -1.21 2.32 -20.64
N GLU A 355 -1.83 1.67 -19.68
CA GLU A 355 -3.09 2.06 -19.05
C GLU A 355 -2.82 2.92 -17.82
N LEU A 356 -3.18 4.21 -17.87
CA LEU A 356 -3.09 5.10 -16.71
C LEU A 356 -4.27 4.85 -15.76
N ALA A 357 -3.97 4.46 -14.52
CA ALA A 357 -4.97 3.96 -13.58
C ALA A 357 -4.82 4.57 -12.18
N SER A 358 -5.81 4.25 -11.32
CA SER A 358 -5.86 4.59 -9.90
C SER A 358 -5.77 3.32 -9.06
N ALA A 359 -5.02 3.37 -7.95
CA ALA A 359 -5.02 2.35 -6.91
C ALA A 359 -4.57 2.94 -5.57
N SER A 360 -4.74 2.18 -4.48
CA SER A 360 -4.19 2.53 -3.17
C SER A 360 -2.96 1.65 -2.96
N THR A 361 -1.78 2.27 -2.90
CA THR A 361 -0.46 1.62 -2.81
C THR A 361 0.49 2.48 -1.99
N ASP A 362 1.72 2.04 -1.79
CA ASP A 362 2.79 2.86 -1.20
C ASP A 362 3.02 4.20 -1.92
N ALA A 363 2.63 4.33 -3.19
CA ALA A 363 2.71 5.59 -3.93
C ALA A 363 1.77 6.70 -3.40
N ASN A 364 0.75 6.37 -2.59
CA ASN A 364 -0.19 7.34 -2.04
C ASN A 364 0.53 8.41 -1.20
N VAL A 365 1.44 7.98 -0.34
CA VAL A 365 2.12 8.88 0.61
C VAL A 365 3.02 9.89 -0.12
N PRO A 366 3.97 9.48 -0.99
CA PRO A 366 4.79 10.45 -1.72
C PRO A 366 3.96 11.37 -2.61
N ILE A 367 2.92 10.88 -3.29
CA ILE A 367 2.02 11.73 -4.09
C ILE A 367 1.41 12.84 -3.24
N ALA A 368 0.91 12.52 -2.05
CA ALA A 368 0.30 13.51 -1.15
C ALA A 368 1.32 14.53 -0.59
N LEU A 369 2.58 14.14 -0.49
CA LEU A 369 3.70 15.01 -0.11
C LEU A 369 4.23 15.87 -1.26
N GLY A 370 3.64 15.77 -2.46
CA GLY A 370 4.10 16.47 -3.65
C GLY A 370 5.35 15.85 -4.29
N ILE A 371 5.73 14.65 -3.88
CA ILE A 371 6.82 13.88 -4.47
C ILE A 371 6.24 13.11 -5.67
N PRO A 372 6.84 13.24 -6.86
CA PRO A 372 6.39 12.48 -8.03
C PRO A 372 6.47 10.97 -7.75
N ALA A 373 5.32 10.28 -7.84
CA ALA A 373 5.29 8.84 -7.60
C ALA A 373 4.32 8.11 -8.51
N ILE A 374 4.63 6.82 -8.76
CA ILE A 374 3.80 5.87 -9.50
C ILE A 374 3.90 4.49 -8.84
N ALA A 375 2.90 3.63 -9.11
CA ALA A 375 3.07 2.20 -8.86
C ALA A 375 2.98 1.42 -10.18
N LEU A 376 3.74 0.33 -10.27
CA LEU A 376 3.88 -0.55 -11.43
C LEU A 376 3.73 -2.00 -10.99
N GLY A 377 3.01 -2.79 -11.76
CA GLY A 377 3.09 -4.25 -11.62
C GLY A 377 4.45 -4.77 -12.09
N ALA A 378 4.89 -5.90 -11.57
CA ALA A 378 6.21 -6.46 -11.81
C ALA A 378 6.24 -7.56 -12.92
N GLY A 379 5.30 -7.49 -13.88
CA GLY A 379 5.16 -8.46 -14.96
C GLY A 379 4.43 -9.74 -14.53
N GLY A 380 4.26 -10.65 -15.49
CA GLY A 380 3.48 -11.87 -15.29
C GLY A 380 1.97 -11.65 -15.28
N LYS A 381 1.23 -12.72 -15.02
CA LYS A 381 -0.21 -12.71 -14.78
C LYS A 381 -0.49 -13.24 -13.38
N ALA A 382 -1.52 -12.73 -12.74
CA ALA A 382 -1.93 -13.19 -11.43
C ALA A 382 -3.45 -13.15 -11.27
N GLY A 383 -3.95 -13.82 -10.26
CA GLY A 383 -5.34 -13.78 -9.86
C GLY A 383 -5.53 -14.19 -8.42
N ASP A 384 -6.76 -14.05 -7.95
CA ASP A 384 -7.17 -14.41 -6.60
C ASP A 384 -6.39 -13.66 -5.50
N ALA A 385 -5.91 -12.43 -5.79
CA ALA A 385 -5.24 -11.61 -4.78
C ALA A 385 -6.06 -11.52 -3.48
N HIS A 386 -5.40 -11.61 -2.33
CA HIS A 386 -6.00 -11.65 -0.99
C HIS A 386 -6.79 -12.94 -0.66
N LEU A 387 -6.73 -13.96 -1.54
CA LEU A 387 -7.27 -15.29 -1.25
C LEU A 387 -6.14 -16.30 -1.05
N ALA A 388 -6.40 -17.36 -0.28
CA ALA A 388 -5.42 -18.44 -0.08
C ALA A 388 -5.09 -19.20 -1.38
N THR A 389 -5.92 -19.06 -2.41
CA THR A 389 -5.76 -19.60 -3.77
C THR A 389 -5.01 -18.66 -4.70
N GLU A 390 -4.39 -17.61 -4.18
CA GLU A 390 -3.65 -16.64 -4.97
C GLU A 390 -2.60 -17.33 -5.84
N TRP A 391 -2.49 -16.88 -7.08
CA TRP A 391 -1.57 -17.48 -8.05
C TRP A 391 -0.84 -16.42 -8.89
N PHE A 392 0.32 -16.81 -9.38
CA PHE A 392 1.14 -16.06 -10.32
C PHE A 392 1.59 -16.98 -11.46
N GLU A 393 1.56 -16.51 -12.69
CA GLU A 393 2.07 -17.19 -13.87
C GLU A 393 3.10 -16.31 -14.58
N ASN A 394 4.30 -16.86 -14.83
CA ASN A 394 5.44 -16.11 -15.37
C ASN A 394 5.33 -15.91 -16.89
N VAL A 395 4.21 -15.34 -17.35
CA VAL A 395 4.03 -14.92 -18.75
C VAL A 395 4.59 -13.51 -18.91
N GLU A 396 5.69 -13.38 -19.67
CA GLU A 396 6.37 -12.10 -19.87
C GLU A 396 6.82 -11.43 -18.55
N GLY A 397 7.08 -12.22 -17.52
CA GLY A 397 7.44 -11.71 -16.19
C GLY A 397 8.71 -10.87 -16.22
N ALA A 398 9.74 -11.29 -16.95
CA ALA A 398 10.98 -10.52 -17.10
C ALA A 398 10.74 -9.13 -17.69
N LEU A 399 9.74 -8.93 -18.58
CA LEU A 399 9.46 -7.62 -19.18
C LEU A 399 8.98 -6.59 -18.14
N GLY A 400 8.23 -7.01 -17.11
CA GLY A 400 7.83 -6.11 -16.02
C GLY A 400 9.03 -5.62 -15.21
N ILE A 401 10.00 -6.50 -14.98
CA ILE A 401 11.24 -6.16 -14.28
C ILE A 401 12.11 -5.25 -15.15
N VAL A 402 12.19 -5.51 -16.46
CA VAL A 402 12.87 -4.62 -17.41
C VAL A 402 12.21 -3.25 -17.47
N ARG A 403 10.87 -3.18 -17.44
CA ARG A 403 10.14 -1.91 -17.31
C ARG A 403 10.56 -1.13 -16.06
N ALA A 404 10.57 -1.79 -14.91
CA ALA A 404 11.00 -1.17 -13.65
C ALA A 404 12.46 -0.67 -13.74
N LEU A 405 13.38 -1.46 -14.32
CA LEU A 405 14.76 -1.05 -14.59
C LEU A 405 14.80 0.23 -15.44
N LEU A 406 14.08 0.26 -16.57
CA LEU A 406 14.10 1.39 -17.50
C LEU A 406 13.57 2.67 -16.89
N VAL A 407 12.45 2.60 -16.14
CA VAL A 407 11.86 3.77 -15.47
C VAL A 407 12.80 4.26 -14.36
N THR A 408 13.33 3.37 -13.55
CA THR A 408 14.27 3.71 -12.47
C THR A 408 15.53 4.35 -13.04
N ALA A 409 16.13 3.76 -14.06
CA ALA A 409 17.33 4.28 -14.72
C ALA A 409 17.11 5.64 -15.38
N ALA A 410 15.92 5.86 -16.01
CA ALA A 410 15.55 7.15 -16.58
C ALA A 410 15.49 8.25 -15.53
N MET A 411 14.94 7.95 -14.36
CA MET A 411 14.84 8.92 -13.26
C MET A 411 16.16 9.11 -12.50
N ALA A 412 17.04 8.08 -12.49
CA ALA A 412 18.36 8.15 -11.90
C ALA A 412 19.42 8.82 -12.80
N GLU A 413 19.01 9.28 -14.00
CA GLU A 413 19.89 9.96 -14.96
C GLU A 413 21.17 9.15 -15.25
N VAL A 414 20.98 7.96 -15.84
CA VAL A 414 22.08 7.11 -16.28
C VAL A 414 22.87 7.82 -17.37
N VAL A 415 24.21 7.88 -17.22
CA VAL A 415 25.13 8.66 -18.05
C VAL A 415 25.98 7.75 -18.92
#